data_a05b03bc4c5a63efb57d49173bd0bb95
#
_entry.id   a05b03bc4c5a63efb57d49173bd0bb95
#
_cell.length_a   1.000
_cell.length_b   1.000
_cell.length_c   1.000
_cell.angle_alpha   90.00
_cell.angle_beta   90.00
_cell.angle_gamma   90.00
#
_symmetry.space_group_name_H-M   'P 1'
#
loop_
_entity.id
_entity.type
_entity.pdbx_description
1 polymer ?
#
loop_
_entity_poly.entity_id
_entity_poly.type
_entity_poly.pdbx_seq_one_letter_code
_entity_poly.pdbx_strand_id
1 'polypeptide(L)'
;MVDPIYFPILRAKAGEIDAIGRLAPRTQSLTRPMLDFPRQKKNDARPLAHYFGEKIQEVKKSWGTSNDMYLDFSRYEPDTTLPDGQHIADHVFDISRQSRLKTIPVVAPLSMRGPGTPGHPWLQESLTLTR
;
A
#
# COMPACT_ATOMS: atom_id res chain seq x y z
N MET A 1 14.85 -15.38 -13.36
CA MET A 1 14.25 -14.29 -12.59
C MET A 1 15.02 -13.00 -12.84
N VAL A 2 14.34 -11.94 -13.16
CA VAL A 2 14.96 -10.63 -13.43
C VAL A 2 14.73 -9.73 -12.23
N ASP A 3 15.80 -9.12 -11.71
CA ASP A 3 15.68 -8.20 -10.61
C ASP A 3 15.00 -6.90 -11.04
N PRO A 4 14.14 -6.34 -10.19
CA PRO A 4 13.53 -5.05 -10.50
C PRO A 4 14.60 -3.97 -10.60
N ILE A 5 14.44 -3.08 -11.57
CA ILE A 5 15.38 -1.97 -11.79
C ILE A 5 14.75 -0.59 -11.61
N TYR A 6 13.46 -0.53 -11.31
CA TYR A 6 12.76 0.73 -11.21
C TYR A 6 11.75 0.69 -10.06
N PHE A 7 11.85 1.67 -9.15
CA PHE A 7 11.03 1.77 -7.94
C PHE A 7 10.38 3.14 -7.87
N PRO A 8 9.35 3.41 -8.70
CA PRO A 8 8.70 4.72 -8.65
C PRO A 8 7.88 4.90 -7.38
N ILE A 9 7.91 6.11 -6.82
CA ILE A 9 7.06 6.48 -5.71
C ILE A 9 5.88 7.25 -6.28
N LEU A 10 4.68 6.72 -6.10
CA LEU A 10 3.46 7.26 -6.68
C LEU A 10 2.43 7.48 -5.58
N ARG A 11 1.61 8.50 -5.74
CA ARG A 11 0.45 8.66 -4.87
C ARG A 11 -0.66 7.73 -5.34
N ALA A 12 -1.44 7.21 -4.39
CA ALA A 12 -2.58 6.35 -4.71
C ALA A 12 -3.75 7.20 -5.23
N LYS A 13 -3.55 7.83 -6.36
CA LYS A 13 -4.55 8.63 -7.09
C LYS A 13 -4.84 7.99 -8.43
N ALA A 14 -6.04 8.21 -8.93
CA ALA A 14 -6.52 7.57 -10.15
C ALA A 14 -5.55 7.72 -11.33
N GLY A 15 -5.04 8.93 -11.58
CA GLY A 15 -4.14 9.17 -12.71
C GLY A 15 -2.82 8.43 -12.60
N GLU A 16 -2.23 8.38 -11.40
CA GLU A 16 -0.96 7.70 -11.20
C GLU A 16 -1.13 6.18 -11.19
N ILE A 17 -2.23 5.68 -10.62
CA ILE A 17 -2.57 4.26 -10.67
C ILE A 17 -2.80 3.83 -12.12
N ASP A 18 -3.55 4.62 -12.88
CA ASP A 18 -3.80 4.33 -14.29
C ASP A 18 -2.50 4.28 -15.09
N ALA A 19 -1.57 5.20 -14.80
CA ALA A 19 -0.29 5.26 -15.52
C ALA A 19 0.53 3.97 -15.38
N ILE A 20 0.58 3.36 -14.20
CA ILE A 20 1.31 2.10 -14.04
C ILE A 20 0.64 0.96 -14.78
N GLY A 21 -0.68 1.03 -14.95
CA GLY A 21 -1.43 0.05 -15.71
C GLY A 21 -1.17 0.09 -17.21
N ARG A 22 -0.63 1.21 -17.70
CA ARG A 22 -0.33 1.39 -19.12
C ARG A 22 1.08 0.95 -19.49
N LEU A 23 1.89 0.57 -18.53
CA LEU A 23 3.23 0.06 -18.80
C LEU A 23 3.15 -1.27 -19.56
N ALA A 24 4.07 -1.46 -20.51
CA ALA A 24 4.18 -2.74 -21.20
C ALA A 24 4.48 -3.88 -20.18
N PRO A 25 4.02 -5.10 -20.43
CA PRO A 25 4.23 -6.21 -19.48
C PRO A 25 5.68 -6.40 -19.04
N ARG A 26 6.62 -6.27 -19.97
CA ARG A 26 8.03 -6.37 -19.61
C ARG A 26 8.46 -5.25 -18.66
N THR A 27 8.02 -4.03 -18.91
CA THR A 27 8.32 -2.89 -18.06
C THR A 27 7.70 -3.08 -16.67
N GLN A 28 6.45 -3.57 -16.61
CA GLN A 28 5.82 -3.87 -15.34
C GLN A 28 6.61 -4.90 -14.52
N SER A 29 7.14 -5.93 -15.19
CA SER A 29 7.90 -6.97 -14.50
C SER A 29 9.21 -6.45 -13.90
N LEU A 30 9.74 -5.35 -14.41
CA LEU A 30 10.95 -4.70 -13.91
C LEU A 30 10.67 -3.55 -12.94
N THR A 31 9.41 -3.25 -12.70
CA THR A 31 8.97 -2.10 -11.90
C THR A 31 8.35 -2.59 -10.59
N ARG A 32 8.70 -1.93 -9.49
CA ARG A 32 8.09 -2.17 -8.19
C ARG A 32 7.61 -0.84 -7.63
N PRO A 33 6.38 -0.44 -7.95
CA PRO A 33 5.88 0.85 -7.49
C PRO A 33 5.65 0.84 -5.99
N MET A 34 5.88 2.00 -5.38
CA MET A 34 5.50 2.27 -4.01
C MET A 34 4.31 3.22 -4.04
N LEU A 35 3.15 2.77 -3.59
CA LEU A 35 1.97 3.61 -3.51
C LEU A 35 1.90 4.29 -2.16
N ASP A 36 1.98 5.62 -2.18
CA ASP A 36 1.83 6.47 -1.02
C ASP A 36 0.36 6.85 -0.90
N PHE A 37 -0.32 6.36 0.13
CA PHE A 37 -1.73 6.62 0.34
C PHE A 37 -1.94 8.02 0.94
N PRO A 38 -2.58 8.94 0.20
CA PRO A 38 -2.91 10.25 0.76
C PRO A 38 -4.04 10.11 1.78
N ARG A 39 -4.13 11.09 2.69
CA ARG A 39 -5.26 11.15 3.59
C ARG A 39 -6.54 11.37 2.79
N GLN A 40 -7.62 10.75 3.25
CA GLN A 40 -8.93 11.00 2.67
C GLN A 40 -9.29 12.48 2.81
N LYS A 41 -9.82 13.08 1.75
CA LYS A 41 -10.21 14.49 1.79
C LYS A 41 -11.34 14.72 2.78
N LYS A 42 -11.35 15.89 3.43
CA LYS A 42 -12.36 16.23 4.43
C LYS A 42 -13.78 16.22 3.87
N ASN A 43 -13.94 16.54 2.59
CA ASN A 43 -15.25 16.55 1.94
C ASN A 43 -15.66 15.20 1.36
N ASP A 44 -14.84 14.18 1.54
CA ASP A 44 -15.16 12.83 1.09
C ASP A 44 -15.99 12.15 2.19
N ALA A 45 -17.25 11.90 1.88
CA ALA A 45 -18.20 11.35 2.84
C ALA A 45 -18.15 9.84 2.99
N ARG A 46 -17.32 9.15 2.17
CA ARG A 46 -17.23 7.69 2.24
C ARG A 46 -16.61 7.24 3.56
N PRO A 47 -17.11 6.16 4.17
CA PRO A 47 -16.39 5.54 5.28
C PRO A 47 -14.97 5.19 4.86
N LEU A 48 -14.02 5.29 5.78
CA LEU A 48 -12.62 5.06 5.47
C LEU A 48 -12.36 3.66 4.90
N ALA A 49 -13.03 2.65 5.45
CA ALA A 49 -12.92 1.29 4.93
C ALA A 49 -13.36 1.19 3.46
N HIS A 50 -14.44 1.88 3.12
CA HIS A 50 -14.95 1.88 1.75
C HIS A 50 -13.97 2.61 0.81
N TYR A 51 -13.41 3.72 1.27
CA TYR A 51 -12.42 4.47 0.52
C TYR A 51 -11.21 3.58 0.17
N PHE A 52 -10.67 2.86 1.15
CA PHE A 52 -9.55 1.95 0.89
C PHE A 52 -9.95 0.80 -0.02
N GLY A 53 -11.16 0.27 0.15
CA GLY A 53 -11.66 -0.80 -0.71
C GLY A 53 -11.70 -0.40 -2.17
N GLU A 54 -12.20 0.80 -2.46
CA GLU A 54 -12.22 1.31 -3.83
C GLU A 54 -10.82 1.52 -4.38
N LYS A 55 -9.89 2.04 -3.57
CA LYS A 55 -8.51 2.24 -4.01
C LYS A 55 -7.84 0.91 -4.35
N ILE A 56 -8.04 -0.12 -3.54
CA ILE A 56 -7.47 -1.44 -3.82
C ILE A 56 -8.04 -2.03 -5.11
N GLN A 57 -9.33 -1.84 -5.39
CA GLN A 57 -9.91 -2.30 -6.66
C GLN A 57 -9.33 -1.54 -7.85
N GLU A 58 -9.12 -0.24 -7.73
CA GLU A 58 -8.47 0.55 -8.78
C GLU A 58 -7.06 0.02 -9.05
N VAL A 59 -6.31 -0.26 -7.99
CA VAL A 59 -4.94 -0.79 -8.11
C VAL A 59 -4.95 -2.15 -8.79
N LYS A 60 -5.85 -3.03 -8.38
CA LYS A 60 -5.97 -4.36 -8.98
C LYS A 60 -6.27 -4.27 -10.47
N LYS A 61 -7.18 -3.40 -10.85
CA LYS A 61 -7.57 -3.22 -12.24
C LYS A 61 -6.40 -2.73 -13.11
N SER A 62 -5.57 -1.83 -12.58
CA SER A 62 -4.47 -1.25 -13.33
C SER A 62 -3.19 -2.07 -13.25
N TRP A 63 -2.78 -2.45 -12.04
CA TRP A 63 -1.49 -3.14 -11.84
C TRP A 63 -1.59 -4.66 -12.03
N GLY A 64 -2.72 -5.24 -11.68
CA GLY A 64 -2.90 -6.68 -11.78
C GLY A 64 -2.33 -7.42 -10.57
N THR A 65 -2.19 -8.73 -10.72
CA THR A 65 -1.86 -9.61 -9.59
C THR A 65 -0.52 -10.34 -9.77
N SER A 66 0.24 -10.01 -10.80
CA SER A 66 1.46 -10.76 -11.15
C SER A 66 2.73 -10.23 -10.51
N ASN A 67 2.80 -8.92 -10.24
CA ASN A 67 4.02 -8.27 -9.78
C ASN A 67 3.82 -7.61 -8.42
N ASP A 68 4.89 -7.58 -7.63
CA ASP A 68 4.87 -6.99 -6.31
C ASP A 68 4.73 -5.47 -6.37
N MET A 69 4.12 -4.90 -5.33
CA MET A 69 4.10 -3.46 -5.12
C MET A 69 4.16 -3.15 -3.63
N TYR A 70 4.67 -1.98 -3.31
CA TYR A 70 4.78 -1.52 -1.93
C TYR A 70 3.63 -0.58 -1.61
N LEU A 71 3.11 -0.68 -0.39
CA LEU A 71 2.07 0.23 0.10
C LEU A 71 2.61 1.00 1.30
N ASP A 72 2.50 2.32 1.26
CA ASP A 72 3.01 3.22 2.29
C ASP A 72 1.87 4.03 2.91
N PHE A 73 1.74 3.94 4.24
CA PHE A 73 0.72 4.66 5.01
C PHE A 73 1.33 5.74 5.91
N SER A 74 2.54 6.19 5.61
CA SER A 74 3.25 7.13 6.48
C SER A 74 2.55 8.48 6.63
N ARG A 75 1.61 8.80 5.75
CA ARG A 75 0.81 10.03 5.87
C ARG A 75 -0.29 9.94 6.91
N TYR A 76 -0.60 8.74 7.38
CA TYR A 76 -1.56 8.52 8.46
C TYR A 76 -0.83 8.43 9.78
N GLU A 77 -1.51 8.81 10.88
CA GLU A 77 -0.95 8.61 12.20
C GLU A 77 -0.72 7.11 12.44
N PRO A 78 0.36 6.75 13.13
CA PRO A 78 0.70 5.32 13.30
C PRO A 78 -0.37 4.47 13.97
N ASP A 79 -1.23 5.10 14.77
CA ASP A 79 -2.29 4.41 15.52
C ASP A 79 -3.67 4.55 14.87
N THR A 80 -3.74 5.00 13.62
CA THR A 80 -5.02 5.19 12.94
C THR A 80 -5.74 3.85 12.78
N THR A 81 -6.99 3.81 13.24
CA THR A 81 -7.83 2.61 13.16
C THR A 81 -9.14 2.93 12.47
N LEU A 82 -9.80 1.87 11.99
CA LEU A 82 -11.17 1.95 11.52
C LEU A 82 -12.12 1.99 12.74
N PRO A 83 -13.40 2.34 12.53
CA PRO A 83 -14.37 2.35 13.62
C PRO A 83 -14.50 1.03 14.39
N ASP A 84 -14.19 -0.10 13.74
CA ASP A 84 -14.22 -1.42 14.38
C ASP A 84 -12.95 -1.71 15.20
N GLY A 85 -11.98 -0.79 15.22
CA GLY A 85 -10.74 -0.94 15.96
C GLY A 85 -9.59 -1.56 15.19
N GLN A 86 -9.83 -2.03 13.97
CA GLN A 86 -8.76 -2.60 13.14
C GLN A 86 -7.84 -1.48 12.63
N HIS A 87 -6.52 -1.69 12.73
CA HIS A 87 -5.55 -0.76 12.19
C HIS A 87 -5.70 -0.67 10.66
N ILE A 88 -5.57 0.54 10.10
CA ILE A 88 -5.79 0.75 8.67
C ILE A 88 -4.87 -0.10 7.79
N ALA A 89 -3.61 -0.25 8.19
CA ALA A 89 -2.68 -1.07 7.42
C ALA A 89 -3.10 -2.54 7.41
N ASP A 90 -3.51 -3.06 8.56
CA ASP A 90 -4.01 -4.45 8.66
C ASP A 90 -5.22 -4.66 7.76
N HIS A 91 -6.14 -3.70 7.78
CA HIS A 91 -7.33 -3.76 6.91
C HIS A 91 -6.95 -3.78 5.43
N VAL A 92 -6.07 -2.87 5.01
CA VAL A 92 -5.71 -2.76 3.60
C VAL A 92 -4.94 -3.99 3.13
N PHE A 93 -4.04 -4.53 3.95
CA PHE A 93 -3.31 -5.75 3.58
C PHE A 93 -4.24 -6.97 3.55
N ASP A 94 -5.26 -7.03 4.42
CA ASP A 94 -6.26 -8.09 4.37
C ASP A 94 -7.05 -8.04 3.07
N ILE A 95 -7.58 -6.87 2.68
CA ILE A 95 -8.34 -6.76 1.44
C ILE A 95 -7.46 -6.93 0.21
N SER A 96 -6.18 -6.56 0.29
CA SER A 96 -5.22 -6.81 -0.78
C SER A 96 -5.04 -8.30 -1.01
N ARG A 97 -4.87 -9.08 0.07
CA ARG A 97 -4.74 -10.53 -0.03
C ARG A 97 -6.00 -11.17 -0.59
N GLN A 98 -7.16 -10.72 -0.16
CA GLN A 98 -8.44 -11.19 -0.69
C GLN A 98 -8.56 -10.92 -2.17
N SER A 99 -7.98 -9.83 -2.64
CA SER A 99 -7.95 -9.46 -4.06
C SER A 99 -6.78 -10.07 -4.82
N ARG A 100 -5.95 -10.87 -4.15
CA ARG A 100 -4.78 -11.54 -4.71
C ARG A 100 -3.67 -10.59 -5.18
N LEU A 101 -3.66 -9.37 -4.68
CA LEU A 101 -2.57 -8.44 -4.93
C LEU A 101 -1.34 -8.85 -4.14
N LYS A 102 -0.17 -8.69 -4.76
CA LYS A 102 1.12 -8.97 -4.11
C LYS A 102 1.65 -7.67 -3.50
N THR A 103 1.20 -7.37 -2.30
CA THR A 103 1.55 -6.11 -1.64
C THR A 103 2.54 -6.33 -0.51
N ILE A 104 3.47 -5.38 -0.37
CA ILE A 104 4.52 -5.41 0.65
C ILE A 104 4.40 -4.13 1.46
N PRO A 105 4.31 -4.21 2.79
CA PRO A 105 4.24 -3.00 3.60
C PRO A 105 5.57 -2.26 3.65
N VAL A 106 5.50 -0.92 3.62
CA VAL A 106 6.64 -0.04 3.85
C VAL A 106 6.57 0.42 5.29
N VAL A 107 7.66 0.26 6.02
CA VAL A 107 7.73 0.59 7.44
C VAL A 107 8.75 1.69 7.66
N ALA A 108 8.35 2.75 8.38
CA ALA A 108 9.28 3.79 8.78
C ALA A 108 10.31 3.23 9.76
N PRO A 109 11.54 3.78 9.78
CA PRO A 109 12.53 3.36 10.76
C PRO A 109 12.00 3.49 12.19
N LEU A 110 12.42 2.57 13.07
CA LEU A 110 11.97 2.57 14.46
C LEU A 110 12.23 3.89 15.18
N SER A 111 13.32 4.57 14.84
CA SER A 111 13.66 5.87 15.42
C SER A 111 12.62 6.95 15.11
N MET A 112 11.83 6.78 14.07
CA MET A 112 10.78 7.72 13.67
C MET A 112 9.42 7.36 14.25
N ARG A 113 9.35 6.24 14.98
CA ARG A 113 8.10 5.76 15.57
C ARG A 113 8.18 6.03 17.05
N GLY A 114 7.45 6.78 17.65
CA GLY A 114 7.50 6.99 19.09
C GLY A 114 7.43 5.68 19.86
N PRO A 115 7.83 5.71 21.12
CA PRO A 115 7.65 4.56 22.00
C PRO A 115 6.15 4.25 22.09
N GLY A 116 5.77 3.02 21.92
CA GLY A 116 4.37 2.64 21.98
C GLY A 116 3.77 2.19 20.66
N THR A 117 4.58 1.99 19.66
CA THR A 117 4.16 1.28 18.45
C THR A 117 4.63 -0.16 18.52
N PRO A 118 4.15 -0.95 19.48
CA PRO A 118 4.57 -2.34 19.56
C PRO A 118 4.02 -3.12 18.38
N GLY A 119 4.77 -4.09 17.98
CA GLY A 119 4.65 -4.86 16.81
C GLY A 119 3.28 -5.27 16.36
N HIS A 120 2.79 -4.59 15.37
CA HIS A 120 1.78 -5.17 14.51
C HIS A 120 2.46 -6.28 13.69
N PRO A 121 1.77 -7.39 13.41
CA PRO A 121 2.38 -8.48 12.65
C PRO A 121 2.97 -8.05 11.30
N TRP A 122 2.31 -7.10 10.63
CA TRP A 122 2.80 -6.61 9.35
C TRP A 122 4.13 -5.85 9.47
N LEU A 123 4.41 -5.23 10.63
CA LEU A 123 5.70 -4.56 10.86
C LEU A 123 6.85 -5.56 10.90
N GLN A 124 6.63 -6.71 11.53
CA GLN A 124 7.66 -7.75 11.60
C GLN A 124 7.96 -8.33 10.23
N GLU A 125 6.95 -8.57 9.43
CA GLU A 125 7.13 -9.04 8.06
C GLU A 125 7.94 -8.05 7.24
N SER A 126 7.65 -6.75 7.36
CA SER A 126 8.36 -5.72 6.66
C SER A 126 9.84 -5.70 7.02
N LEU A 127 10.16 -5.79 8.30
CA LEU A 127 11.56 -5.80 8.75
C LEU A 127 12.32 -6.99 8.19
N THR A 128 11.64 -8.11 7.99
CA THR A 128 12.25 -9.29 7.38
C THR A 128 12.48 -9.10 5.88
N LEU A 129 11.56 -8.44 5.19
CA LEU A 129 11.62 -8.27 3.75
C LEU A 129 12.57 -7.16 3.30
N THR A 130 12.87 -6.20 4.16
CA THR A 130 13.71 -5.04 3.79
C THR A 130 15.20 -5.25 3.97
N ARG A 131 15.62 -6.42 4.19
CA ARG A 131 17.04 -6.75 4.31
C ARG A 131 17.81 -6.58 3.00
#